data_c1f0208800d52b987f6ab7e73ce06fb6
#
_entry.id   c1f0208800d52b987f6ab7e73ce06fb6
#
_cell.length_a   1.000
_cell.length_b   1.000
_cell.length_c   1.000
_cell.angle_alpha   90.00
_cell.angle_beta   90.00
_cell.angle_gamma   90.00
#
_symmetry.space_group_name_H-M   'P 1'
#
loop_
_entity.id
_entity.type
_entity.pdbx_description
1 polymer ?
#
loop_
_entity_poly.entity_id
_entity_poly.type
_entity_poly.pdbx_seq_one_letter_code
_entity_poly.pdbx_strand_id
1 'polypeptide(L)' 'MKHLKIEVAQKERKCHVNSKHTIHAGEQHLAEYDDSGARQNICMECAPKVLDAAEKHIAALRDAMKG' A
#
# COMPACT_ATOMS: atom_id res chain seq x y z
N MET A 1 0.76 12.73 5.49
CA MET A 1 1.77 11.77 5.02
C MET A 1 1.21 10.35 5.08
N LYS A 2 1.41 9.57 4.05
CA LYS A 2 0.92 8.19 4.02
C LYS A 2 1.91 7.28 4.71
N HIS A 3 1.40 6.35 5.49
CA HIS A 3 2.21 5.32 6.14
C HIS A 3 1.91 3.97 5.52
N LEU A 4 2.95 3.19 5.29
CA LEU A 4 2.84 1.84 4.75
C LEU A 4 3.31 0.83 5.79
N LYS A 5 2.54 -0.23 5.98
CA LYS A 5 2.86 -1.31 6.92
C LYS A 5 2.48 -2.65 6.31
N ILE A 6 3.16 -3.70 6.74
CA ILE A 6 2.73 -5.07 6.43
C ILE A 6 1.89 -5.56 7.61
N GLU A 7 0.68 -5.99 7.31
CA GLU A 7 -0.25 -6.48 8.34
C GLU A 7 -0.81 -7.84 7.93
N VAL A 8 -1.35 -8.56 8.89
CA VAL A 8 -2.03 -9.83 8.66
C VAL A 8 -3.53 -9.58 8.70
N ALA A 9 -4.24 -10.01 7.65
CA ALA A 9 -5.68 -9.82 7.58
C ALA A 9 -6.38 -10.69 8.62
N GLN A 10 -7.24 -10.09 9.42
CA GLN A 10 -8.06 -10.82 10.39
C GLN A 10 -9.35 -11.33 9.77
N LYS A 11 -9.77 -10.72 8.67
CA LYS A 11 -10.98 -11.06 7.93
C LYS A 11 -10.67 -11.03 6.44
N GLU A 12 -11.51 -11.73 5.66
CA GLU A 12 -11.43 -11.62 4.21
C GLU A 12 -11.75 -10.18 3.78
N ARG A 13 -10.92 -9.63 2.90
CA ARG A 13 -11.05 -8.27 2.40
C ARG A 13 -10.69 -8.23 0.92
N LYS A 14 -11.18 -7.20 0.23
CA LYS A 14 -10.81 -6.99 -1.15
C LYS A 14 -9.65 -6.02 -1.26
N CYS A 15 -8.80 -6.23 -2.27
CA CYS A 15 -7.69 -5.33 -2.56
C CYS A 15 -8.21 -3.98 -3.01
N HIS A 16 -7.64 -2.90 -2.48
CA HIS A 16 -8.02 -1.53 -2.85
C HIS A 16 -7.65 -1.22 -4.31
N VAL A 17 -6.52 -1.74 -4.78
CA VAL A 17 -6.02 -1.46 -6.13
C VAL A 17 -6.82 -2.22 -7.18
N ASN A 18 -7.18 -3.47 -6.88
CA ASN A 18 -7.93 -4.32 -7.80
C ASN A 18 -8.99 -5.10 -7.02
N SER A 19 -10.24 -4.70 -7.17
CA SER A 19 -11.35 -5.30 -6.42
C SER A 19 -11.61 -6.77 -6.77
N LYS A 20 -11.01 -7.27 -7.84
CA LYS A 20 -11.09 -8.69 -8.21
C LYS A 20 -10.16 -9.57 -7.36
N HIS A 21 -9.14 -8.97 -6.74
CA HIS A 21 -8.25 -9.69 -5.85
C HIS A 21 -8.84 -9.73 -4.45
N THR A 22 -8.74 -10.89 -3.80
CA THR A 22 -9.24 -11.07 -2.45
C THR A 22 -8.07 -11.34 -1.50
N ILE A 23 -8.07 -10.66 -0.37
CA ILE A 23 -7.13 -10.89 0.73
C ILE A 23 -7.83 -11.80 1.73
N HIS A 24 -7.37 -13.04 1.86
CA HIS A 24 -7.98 -14.00 2.77
C HIS A 24 -7.50 -13.80 4.20
N ALA A 25 -8.33 -14.19 5.16
CA ALA A 25 -7.95 -14.14 6.57
C ALA A 25 -6.67 -14.93 6.81
N GLY A 26 -5.73 -14.36 7.58
CA GLY A 26 -4.44 -14.96 7.85
C GLY A 26 -3.36 -14.66 6.82
N GLU A 27 -3.71 -14.04 5.70
CA GLU A 27 -2.72 -13.64 4.71
C GLU A 27 -2.10 -12.28 5.05
N GLN A 28 -0.83 -12.12 4.72
CA GLN A 28 -0.18 -10.81 4.83
C GLN A 28 -0.62 -9.92 3.68
N HIS A 29 -0.73 -8.63 3.96
CA HIS A 29 -1.03 -7.63 2.95
C HIS A 29 -0.35 -6.31 3.29
N LEU A 30 -0.23 -5.44 2.29
CA LEU A 30 0.22 -4.07 2.50
C LEU A 30 -0.96 -3.24 3.00
N ALA A 31 -0.74 -2.47 4.05
CA ALA A 31 -1.73 -1.53 4.56
C ALA A 31 -1.22 -0.11 4.36
N GLU A 32 -2.02 0.74 3.73
CA GLU A 32 -1.71 2.15 3.50
C GLU A 32 -2.61 3.01 4.38
N TYR A 33 -2.02 3.84 5.22
CA TYR A 33 -2.73 4.77 6.09
C TYR A 33 -2.54 6.19 5.58
N ASP A 34 -3.62 6.94 5.47
CA ASP A 34 -3.53 8.36 5.11
C ASP A 34 -3.52 9.25 6.36
N ASP A 35 -3.47 10.55 6.17
CA ASP A 35 -3.40 11.51 7.28
C ASP A 35 -4.68 11.53 8.12
N SER A 36 -5.81 11.09 7.57
CA SER A 36 -7.07 11.01 8.31
C SER A 36 -7.18 9.72 9.13
N GLY A 37 -6.21 8.81 8.99
CA GLY A 37 -6.24 7.52 9.65
C GLY A 37 -6.99 6.43 8.88
N ALA A 38 -7.50 6.73 7.69
CA ALA A 38 -8.15 5.73 6.86
C ALA A 38 -7.15 4.70 6.36
N ARG A 39 -7.52 3.44 6.44
CA ARG A 39 -6.67 2.33 6.02
C ARG A 39 -7.17 1.74 4.71
N GLN A 40 -6.25 1.48 3.78
CA GLN A 40 -6.52 0.78 2.54
C GLN A 40 -5.70 -0.50 2.50
N ASN A 41 -6.35 -1.62 2.22
CA ASN A 41 -5.71 -2.92 2.18
C ASN A 41 -5.35 -3.26 0.74
N ILE A 42 -4.09 -3.62 0.52
CA ILE A 42 -3.55 -3.90 -0.80
C ILE A 42 -2.96 -5.31 -0.78
N CYS A 43 -3.42 -6.18 -1.69
CA CYS A 43 -2.92 -7.56 -1.72
C CYS A 43 -1.44 -7.61 -2.10
N MET A 44 -0.79 -8.72 -1.79
CA MET A 44 0.64 -8.85 -2.06
C MET A 44 0.97 -8.89 -3.56
N GLU A 45 0.01 -9.18 -4.41
CA GLU A 45 0.22 -9.10 -5.87
C GLU A 45 0.29 -7.65 -6.34
N CYS A 46 -0.49 -6.75 -5.74
CA CYS A 46 -0.50 -5.34 -6.10
C CYS A 46 0.53 -4.53 -5.32
N ALA A 47 1.01 -5.02 -4.19
CA ALA A 47 1.94 -4.31 -3.32
C ALA A 47 3.21 -3.85 -4.06
N PRO A 48 3.88 -4.68 -4.88
CA PRO A 48 5.08 -4.22 -5.60
C PRO A 48 4.81 -3.02 -6.50
N LYS A 49 3.63 -2.96 -7.15
CA LYS A 49 3.27 -1.83 -8.00
C LYS A 49 3.12 -0.55 -7.20
N VAL A 50 2.51 -0.65 -6.03
CA VAL A 50 2.32 0.51 -5.13
C VAL A 50 3.67 0.97 -4.62
N LEU A 51 4.54 0.05 -4.22
CA LEU A 51 5.87 0.39 -3.73
C LEU A 51 6.73 1.02 -4.81
N ASP A 52 6.66 0.51 -6.05
CA ASP A 52 7.40 1.09 -7.18
C ASP A 52 6.96 2.53 -7.44
N ALA A 53 5.65 2.79 -7.41
CA ALA A 53 5.13 4.14 -7.59
C ALA A 53 5.58 5.07 -6.47
N ALA A 54 5.59 4.59 -5.23
CA ALA A 54 6.05 5.35 -4.08
C ALA A 54 7.54 5.66 -4.19
N GLU A 55 8.35 4.70 -4.63
CA GLU A 55 9.79 4.90 -4.82
C GLU A 55 10.09 5.95 -5.88
N LYS A 56 9.35 5.93 -6.99
CA LYS A 56 9.49 6.94 -8.04
C LYS A 56 9.14 8.32 -7.53
N HIS A 57 8.09 8.42 -6.74
CA HIS A 57 7.66 9.68 -6.16
C HIS A 57 8.72 10.22 -5.20
N ILE A 58 9.27 9.35 -4.36
CA ILE A 58 10.34 9.71 -3.42
C ILE A 58 11.59 10.17 -4.16
N ALA A 59 11.96 9.47 -5.23
CA ALA A 59 13.11 9.84 -6.04
C ALA A 59 12.93 11.22 -6.66
N ALA A 60 11.74 11.52 -7.18
CA ALA A 60 11.43 12.83 -7.75
C ALA A 60 11.54 13.93 -6.70
N LEU A 61 11.08 13.68 -5.48
CA LEU A 61 11.18 14.64 -4.38
C LEU A 61 12.64 14.88 -4.00
N ARG A 62 13.46 13.83 -3.94
CA ARG A 62 14.88 13.97 -3.65
C ARG A 62 15.61 14.80 -4.70
N ASP A 63 15.29 14.56 -5.98
CA ASP A 63 15.88 15.31 -7.08
C ASP A 63 15.50 16.80 -7.01
N ALA A 64 14.25 17.10 -6.68
CA ALA A 64 13.79 18.47 -6.50
C ALA A 64 14.52 19.18 -5.35
N MET A 65 14.87 18.45 -4.30
CA MET A 65 15.57 19.00 -3.15
C MET A 65 17.04 19.29 -3.46
N LYS A 66 17.64 18.60 -4.43
CA LYS A 66 19.02 18.86 -4.83
C LYS A 66 19.17 20.08 -5.71
N GLY A 67 18.13 20.40 -6.41
CA GLY A 67 18.13 21.47 -7.38
C GLY A 67 17.96 22.81 -6.79
#